data_e65f0ddfa7764159adc2e4b03f5df22e
#
_entry.id   e65f0ddfa7764159adc2e4b03f5df22e
#
_cell.length_a   1.000
_cell.length_b   1.000
_cell.length_c   1.000
_cell.angle_alpha   90.00
_cell.angle_beta   90.00
_cell.angle_gamma   90.00
#
_symmetry.space_group_name_H-M   'P 1'
#
loop_
_entity.id
_entity.type
_entity.pdbx_description
1 polymer ?
#
loop_
_entity_poly.entity_id
_entity_poly.type
_entity_poly.pdbx_seq_one_letter_code
_entity_poly.pdbx_strand_id
1 'polypeptide(L)'
;MQHLSSPLTLKNGTTISNRIAKSATSEILGTMKGAPTPTLINLYKRWAQGGPGLLITGNIMVDGKALGEPNNVVVEDKTHFELLQMWAQAAAGKNTQIWAQINHPGRQAIGLINRKVVAPSAVGLKLGPMSSMFAKPKALEEEEISDIIERYANTAAILKAAGFPGVQIHGAHGYLVSQFLSPRVNIRADKWGGSLENRARFVLEIYRKMRTKLGADYPISIKINSADFQRGGFTEEESVQVIKMLSDEGIDLIEISGGTYEAPAMMSPKQSTREREAYFLNYTEKARVVSDTPLMVTGGFRTAAVMERALAEGALDMIGAARPFILYPNFPKEMMSGEMETMDLTVPKTGIKTIDERGLLELGWYEQQIRRIGEGKEPKLTLSPFNALTATTRSIIQKMFRKN
;
A
#
# COMPACT_ATOMS: atom_id res chain seq x y z
N MET A 1 -9.03 18.20 -19.07
CA MET A 1 -9.06 17.03 -18.16
C MET A 1 -10.18 17.19 -17.14
N GLN A 2 -11.43 17.03 -17.63
CA GLN A 2 -12.64 17.34 -16.82
C GLN A 2 -12.85 16.30 -15.69
N HIS A 3 -12.68 15.02 -15.99
CA HIS A 3 -12.89 13.97 -15.00
C HIS A 3 -11.75 13.89 -13.99
N LEU A 4 -10.50 14.05 -14.38
CA LEU A 4 -9.35 14.04 -13.46
C LEU A 4 -9.45 15.13 -12.39
N SER A 5 -9.91 16.34 -12.76
CA SER A 5 -10.04 17.48 -11.85
C SER A 5 -11.34 17.51 -11.05
N SER A 6 -12.31 16.63 -11.37
CA SER A 6 -13.59 16.59 -10.65
C SER A 6 -13.44 16.03 -9.24
N PRO A 7 -14.17 16.56 -8.24
CA PRO A 7 -14.16 16.00 -6.90
C PRO A 7 -14.84 14.63 -6.85
N LEU A 8 -14.50 13.84 -5.83
CA LEU A 8 -15.18 12.59 -5.47
C LEU A 8 -15.79 12.75 -4.07
N THR A 9 -17.10 12.64 -3.95
CA THR A 9 -17.78 12.58 -2.66
C THR A 9 -18.10 11.13 -2.32
N LEU A 10 -17.59 10.67 -1.18
CA LEU A 10 -17.84 9.35 -0.64
C LEU A 10 -19.20 9.26 0.04
N LYS A 11 -19.72 8.05 0.27
CA LYS A 11 -21.05 7.85 0.91
C LYS A 11 -21.16 8.46 2.31
N ASN A 12 -20.06 8.55 3.04
CA ASN A 12 -19.99 9.19 4.36
C ASN A 12 -19.89 10.74 4.31
N GLY A 13 -20.03 11.36 3.14
CA GLY A 13 -19.96 12.81 2.95
C GLY A 13 -18.55 13.38 2.77
N THR A 14 -17.50 12.58 2.94
CA THR A 14 -16.11 13.04 2.72
C THR A 14 -15.89 13.37 1.26
N THR A 15 -15.36 14.55 0.97
CA THR A 15 -15.06 14.98 -0.41
C THR A 15 -13.53 14.99 -0.63
N ILE A 16 -13.07 14.27 -1.66
CA ILE A 16 -11.71 14.29 -2.18
C ILE A 16 -11.68 15.23 -3.37
N SER A 17 -10.75 16.18 -3.42
CA SER A 17 -10.78 17.34 -4.32
C SER A 17 -10.61 17.04 -5.81
N ASN A 18 -10.01 15.92 -6.17
CA ASN A 18 -9.83 15.45 -7.54
C ASN A 18 -9.63 13.94 -7.57
N ARG A 19 -9.52 13.35 -8.76
CA ARG A 19 -9.50 11.90 -8.97
C ARG A 19 -8.10 11.28 -8.99
N ILE A 20 -7.04 12.00 -8.60
CA ILE A 20 -5.67 11.48 -8.57
C ILE A 20 -5.25 11.21 -7.14
N ALA A 21 -4.83 9.97 -6.86
CA ALA A 21 -4.33 9.54 -5.56
C ALA A 21 -2.90 9.01 -5.63
N LYS A 22 -2.08 9.37 -4.62
CA LYS A 22 -0.83 8.67 -4.36
C LYS A 22 -1.15 7.39 -3.59
N SER A 23 -0.97 6.25 -4.24
CA SER A 23 -1.07 4.94 -3.60
C SER A 23 0.03 4.71 -2.57
N ALA A 24 -0.27 3.91 -1.57
CA ALA A 24 0.70 3.51 -0.56
C ALA A 24 1.97 2.93 -1.19
N THR A 25 3.11 3.42 -0.74
CA THR A 25 4.46 2.97 -1.10
C THR A 25 5.29 2.97 0.16
N SER A 26 6.09 1.93 0.41
CA SER A 26 7.01 1.94 1.55
C SER A 26 8.07 3.02 1.36
N GLU A 27 8.18 3.93 2.32
CA GLU A 27 9.17 5.01 2.28
C GLU A 27 10.48 4.65 3.00
N ILE A 28 10.42 3.74 3.98
CA ILE A 28 11.56 3.35 4.84
C ILE A 28 12.23 4.57 5.50
N LEU A 29 11.44 5.58 5.85
CA LEU A 29 11.89 6.85 6.43
C LEU A 29 11.48 7.04 7.90
N GLY A 30 10.98 6.01 8.57
CA GLY A 30 10.80 6.03 10.02
C GLY A 30 12.13 5.87 10.77
N THR A 31 12.08 6.04 12.07
CA THR A 31 13.22 5.72 12.96
C THR A 31 13.28 4.23 13.27
N MET A 32 14.39 3.75 13.84
CA MET A 32 14.49 2.38 14.37
C MET A 32 13.49 2.09 15.51
N LYS A 33 12.95 3.13 16.15
CA LYS A 33 11.93 3.05 17.21
C LYS A 33 10.51 3.22 16.68
N GLY A 34 10.32 3.19 15.34
CA GLY A 34 9.00 3.29 14.70
C GLY A 34 8.42 4.71 14.63
N ALA A 35 9.16 5.75 14.99
CA ALA A 35 8.66 7.12 14.90
C ALA A 35 8.70 7.66 13.46
N PRO A 36 7.75 8.51 13.02
CA PRO A 36 7.92 9.35 11.85
C PRO A 36 9.13 10.26 11.97
N THR A 37 9.78 10.60 10.85
CA THR A 37 10.91 11.53 10.83
C THR A 37 10.54 12.85 10.15
N PRO A 38 11.29 13.94 10.38
CA PRO A 38 11.11 15.18 9.63
C PRO A 38 11.24 14.96 8.10
N THR A 39 12.12 14.07 7.67
CA THR A 39 12.29 13.70 6.25
C THR A 39 11.02 13.09 5.67
N LEU A 40 10.36 12.19 6.43
CA LEU A 40 9.07 11.61 6.03
C LEU A 40 7.97 12.69 5.95
N ILE A 41 7.88 13.56 6.93
CA ILE A 41 6.89 14.65 6.97
C ILE A 41 7.10 15.60 5.77
N ASN A 42 8.34 15.99 5.49
CA ASN A 42 8.68 16.86 4.36
C ASN A 42 8.36 16.21 3.01
N LEU A 43 8.54 14.90 2.88
CA LEU A 43 8.15 14.14 1.70
C LEU A 43 6.65 14.31 1.39
N TYR A 44 5.78 14.19 2.39
CA TYR A 44 4.34 14.36 2.23
C TYR A 44 3.96 15.82 1.97
N LYS A 45 4.65 16.79 2.58
CA LYS A 45 4.50 18.21 2.24
C LYS A 45 4.81 18.47 0.75
N ARG A 46 5.89 17.88 0.24
CA ARG A 46 6.27 18.03 -1.17
C ARG A 46 5.27 17.39 -2.12
N TRP A 47 4.77 16.20 -1.80
CA TRP A 47 3.74 15.54 -2.61
C TRP A 47 2.41 16.29 -2.59
N ALA A 48 1.99 16.83 -1.46
CA ALA A 48 0.78 17.64 -1.35
C ALA A 48 0.84 18.92 -2.22
N GLN A 49 2.04 19.51 -2.40
CA GLN A 49 2.24 20.64 -3.32
C GLN A 49 1.99 20.27 -4.79
N GLY A 50 2.10 18.99 -5.14
CA GLY A 50 1.78 18.47 -6.48
C GLY A 50 0.28 18.42 -6.78
N GLY A 51 -0.59 18.65 -5.80
CA GLY A 51 -2.04 18.82 -5.96
C GLY A 51 -2.85 17.54 -6.14
N PRO A 52 -2.46 16.33 -5.66
CA PRO A 52 -3.35 15.18 -5.66
C PRO A 52 -4.52 15.40 -4.72
N GLY A 53 -5.66 14.76 -4.98
CA GLY A 53 -6.80 14.77 -4.05
C GLY A 53 -6.53 13.95 -2.78
N LEU A 54 -5.76 12.86 -2.92
CA LEU A 54 -5.49 11.92 -1.83
C LEU A 54 -4.01 11.46 -1.84
N LEU A 55 -3.40 11.43 -0.67
CA LEU A 55 -2.13 10.77 -0.39
C LEU A 55 -2.38 9.62 0.58
N ILE A 56 -2.06 8.38 0.22
CA ILE A 56 -2.09 7.25 1.14
C ILE A 56 -0.65 7.00 1.62
N THR A 57 -0.45 6.91 2.94
CA THR A 57 0.87 6.69 3.53
C THR A 57 1.44 5.33 3.14
N GLY A 58 2.73 5.15 3.27
CA GLY A 58 3.30 3.81 3.38
C GLY A 58 2.75 3.08 4.61
N ASN A 59 3.01 1.78 4.63
CA ASN A 59 2.45 0.87 5.62
C ASN A 59 2.88 1.23 7.06
N ILE A 60 1.92 1.62 7.88
CA ILE A 60 2.08 1.82 9.32
C ILE A 60 1.83 0.48 10.01
N MET A 61 2.80 0.00 10.78
CA MET A 61 2.68 -1.28 11.47
C MET A 61 1.86 -1.17 12.75
N VAL A 62 0.98 -2.16 12.98
CA VAL A 62 0.17 -2.29 14.20
C VAL A 62 0.90 -2.98 15.34
N ASP A 63 2.09 -3.53 15.08
CA ASP A 63 2.92 -4.27 16.04
C ASP A 63 4.41 -4.00 15.79
N GLY A 64 5.09 -3.40 16.74
CA GLY A 64 6.53 -3.14 16.69
C GLY A 64 7.41 -4.39 16.69
N LYS A 65 6.81 -5.56 17.01
CA LYS A 65 7.47 -6.88 16.93
C LYS A 65 7.27 -7.57 15.58
N ALA A 66 6.49 -6.97 14.68
CA ALA A 66 6.15 -7.50 13.37
C ALA A 66 6.39 -6.42 12.31
N LEU A 67 7.65 -6.25 11.89
CA LEU A 67 8.06 -5.28 10.89
C LEU A 67 8.23 -5.96 9.53
N GLY A 68 7.64 -5.40 8.48
CA GLY A 68 7.84 -5.81 7.09
C GLY A 68 9.21 -5.41 6.58
N GLU A 69 9.66 -4.22 6.98
CA GLU A 69 10.92 -3.60 6.57
C GLU A 69 11.55 -2.85 7.75
N PRO A 70 12.86 -2.64 7.72
CA PRO A 70 13.50 -1.78 8.70
C PRO A 70 12.96 -0.35 8.59
N ASN A 71 12.85 0.34 9.74
CA ASN A 71 12.36 1.73 9.78
C ASN A 71 10.90 1.91 9.28
N ASN A 72 10.07 0.88 9.36
CA ASN A 72 8.62 1.11 9.27
C ASN A 72 8.17 2.04 10.40
N VAL A 73 7.17 2.88 10.13
CA VAL A 73 6.46 3.58 11.21
C VAL A 73 5.58 2.56 11.94
N VAL A 74 5.55 2.65 13.27
CA VAL A 74 4.77 1.78 14.16
C VAL A 74 3.84 2.64 15.00
N VAL A 75 2.59 2.22 15.13
CA VAL A 75 1.60 2.91 15.98
C VAL A 75 0.84 1.87 16.81
N GLU A 76 1.38 1.57 17.98
CA GLU A 76 0.74 0.70 19.00
C GLU A 76 0.10 1.53 20.11
N ASP A 77 0.67 2.72 20.37
CA ASP A 77 0.27 3.64 21.41
C ASP A 77 0.53 5.10 20.99
N LYS A 78 0.44 6.03 21.94
CA LYS A 78 0.65 7.47 21.71
C LYS A 78 2.09 7.94 21.92
N THR A 79 3.09 7.07 21.99
CA THR A 79 4.50 7.42 22.25
C THR A 79 5.05 8.48 21.28
N HIS A 80 4.64 8.42 20.00
CA HIS A 80 5.08 9.34 18.96
C HIS A 80 3.95 10.26 18.44
N PHE A 81 2.98 10.59 19.31
CA PHE A 81 1.73 11.24 18.92
C PHE A 81 1.94 12.62 18.26
N GLU A 82 2.81 13.47 18.79
CA GLU A 82 3.11 14.78 18.20
C GLU A 82 3.68 14.68 16.79
N LEU A 83 4.57 13.70 16.55
CA LEU A 83 5.11 13.46 15.20
C LEU A 83 4.04 12.94 14.24
N LEU A 84 3.08 12.14 14.72
CA LEU A 84 1.92 11.72 13.93
C LEU A 84 1.03 12.90 13.58
N GLN A 85 0.79 13.83 14.52
CA GLN A 85 0.03 15.07 14.26
C GLN A 85 0.73 15.93 13.20
N MET A 86 2.06 16.12 13.31
CA MET A 86 2.85 16.86 12.32
C MET A 86 2.77 16.20 10.93
N TRP A 87 2.73 14.86 10.87
CA TRP A 87 2.60 14.13 9.62
C TRP A 87 1.19 14.26 9.03
N ALA A 88 0.15 14.09 9.84
CA ALA A 88 -1.24 14.30 9.41
C ALA A 88 -1.47 15.71 8.84
N GLN A 89 -0.80 16.72 9.41
CA GLN A 89 -0.87 18.11 8.98
C GLN A 89 0.05 18.45 7.80
N ALA A 90 0.81 17.51 7.27
CA ALA A 90 1.76 17.79 6.17
C ALA A 90 1.10 18.35 4.90
N ALA A 91 -0.19 18.11 4.69
CA ALA A 91 -0.99 18.67 3.59
C ALA A 91 -1.86 19.88 4.00
N ALA A 92 -1.68 20.43 5.21
CA ALA A 92 -2.48 21.56 5.67
C ALA A 92 -2.41 22.75 4.72
N GLY A 93 -3.56 23.37 4.46
CA GLY A 93 -3.69 24.48 3.50
C GLY A 93 -3.61 24.05 2.03
N LYS A 94 -3.61 22.75 1.73
CA LYS A 94 -3.74 22.18 0.39
C LYS A 94 -5.05 21.43 0.29
N ASN A 95 -5.59 21.36 -0.93
CA ASN A 95 -6.80 20.58 -1.20
C ASN A 95 -6.48 19.06 -1.33
N THR A 96 -5.63 18.55 -0.42
CA THR A 96 -5.13 17.18 -0.42
C THR A 96 -5.38 16.56 0.95
N GLN A 97 -5.92 15.36 0.98
CA GLN A 97 -6.06 14.57 2.20
C GLN A 97 -4.88 13.58 2.35
N ILE A 98 -4.48 13.26 3.59
CA ILE A 98 -3.51 12.19 3.88
C ILE A 98 -4.21 11.10 4.66
N TRP A 99 -4.40 9.92 4.06
CA TRP A 99 -4.95 8.74 4.74
C TRP A 99 -3.83 7.79 5.14
N ALA A 100 -3.95 7.23 6.34
CA ALA A 100 -2.93 6.36 6.90
C ALA A 100 -3.20 4.89 6.52
N GLN A 101 -2.25 4.21 5.84
CA GLN A 101 -2.37 2.78 5.57
C GLN A 101 -1.86 1.97 6.75
N ILE A 102 -2.68 1.06 7.26
CA ILE A 102 -2.43 0.22 8.43
C ILE A 102 -2.13 -1.21 7.98
N ASN A 103 -1.05 -1.82 8.51
CA ASN A 103 -0.54 -3.10 8.05
C ASN A 103 -0.02 -3.99 9.18
N HIS A 104 -0.06 -5.30 8.95
CA HIS A 104 0.71 -6.32 9.64
C HIS A 104 1.34 -7.25 8.59
N PRO A 105 2.67 -7.46 8.60
CA PRO A 105 3.37 -8.15 7.51
C PRO A 105 3.09 -9.66 7.46
N GLY A 106 2.64 -10.27 8.57
CA GLY A 106 2.45 -11.71 8.63
C GLY A 106 3.76 -12.45 8.30
N ARG A 107 3.70 -13.48 7.46
CA ARG A 107 4.87 -14.27 7.04
C ARG A 107 5.91 -13.48 6.22
N GLN A 108 5.57 -12.28 5.76
CA GLN A 108 6.49 -11.39 5.04
C GLN A 108 7.33 -10.51 5.99
N ALA A 109 7.28 -10.77 7.29
CA ALA A 109 8.19 -10.17 8.25
C ALA A 109 9.61 -10.73 8.11
N ILE A 110 10.61 -9.85 7.97
CA ILE A 110 12.01 -10.23 7.80
C ILE A 110 12.55 -10.90 9.09
N GLY A 111 13.03 -12.13 8.99
CA GLY A 111 13.47 -12.94 10.14
C GLY A 111 14.62 -12.33 10.95
N LEU A 112 15.52 -11.56 10.32
CA LEU A 112 16.65 -10.90 10.98
C LEU A 112 16.24 -9.78 11.93
N ILE A 113 15.07 -9.14 11.73
CA ILE A 113 14.62 -8.01 12.54
C ILE A 113 13.42 -8.36 13.43
N ASN A 114 12.78 -9.51 13.21
CA ASN A 114 11.62 -9.97 13.96
C ASN A 114 11.94 -11.26 14.72
N ARG A 115 11.61 -11.30 16.02
CA ARG A 115 11.85 -12.51 16.85
C ARG A 115 10.80 -13.60 16.61
N LYS A 116 9.57 -13.21 16.30
CA LYS A 116 8.44 -14.10 16.10
C LYS A 116 7.68 -13.66 14.85
N VAL A 117 7.64 -14.52 13.85
CA VAL A 117 6.87 -14.32 12.63
C VAL A 117 5.62 -15.17 12.71
N VAL A 118 4.47 -14.59 12.41
CA VAL A 118 3.17 -15.25 12.47
C VAL A 118 2.45 -15.19 11.12
N ALA A 119 1.51 -16.13 10.91
CA ALA A 119 0.67 -16.20 9.73
C ALA A 119 -0.62 -16.95 10.07
N PRO A 120 -1.65 -16.97 9.19
CA PRO A 120 -2.83 -17.81 9.41
C PRO A 120 -2.48 -19.28 9.63
N SER A 121 -1.49 -19.78 8.92
CA SER A 121 -0.95 -21.15 9.02
C SER A 121 0.57 -21.13 8.90
N ALA A 122 1.25 -22.18 9.34
CA ALA A 122 2.72 -22.29 9.35
C ALA A 122 3.32 -22.52 7.95
N VAL A 123 2.86 -21.77 6.94
CA VAL A 123 3.29 -21.85 5.54
C VAL A 123 4.30 -20.74 5.25
N GLY A 124 5.57 -21.10 5.07
CA GLY A 124 6.67 -20.17 4.75
C GLY A 124 6.62 -19.62 3.33
N LEU A 125 7.37 -18.54 3.08
CA LEU A 125 7.53 -17.97 1.74
C LEU A 125 8.44 -18.84 0.86
N LYS A 126 8.11 -18.92 -0.44
CA LYS A 126 8.89 -19.67 -1.46
C LYS A 126 9.47 -18.68 -2.47
N LEU A 127 10.63 -18.09 -2.15
CA LEU A 127 11.34 -17.09 -2.95
C LEU A 127 12.71 -17.61 -3.44
N GLY A 128 12.87 -18.94 -3.58
CA GLY A 128 14.15 -19.53 -3.91
C GLY A 128 15.20 -19.23 -2.84
N PRO A 129 16.42 -18.81 -3.21
CA PRO A 129 17.49 -18.50 -2.23
C PRO A 129 17.11 -17.38 -1.23
N MET A 130 16.22 -16.45 -1.61
CA MET A 130 15.79 -15.36 -0.74
C MET A 130 14.82 -15.81 0.36
N SER A 131 14.30 -17.04 0.31
CA SER A 131 13.41 -17.58 1.35
C SER A 131 14.05 -17.59 2.74
N SER A 132 15.39 -17.75 2.82
CA SER A 132 16.15 -17.74 4.07
C SER A 132 16.15 -16.40 4.82
N MET A 133 15.79 -15.30 4.14
CA MET A 133 15.65 -13.99 4.77
C MET A 133 14.38 -13.90 5.64
N PHE A 134 13.41 -14.78 5.40
CA PHE A 134 12.13 -14.82 6.09
C PHE A 134 12.06 -16.04 7.00
N ALA A 135 11.74 -15.84 8.28
CA ALA A 135 11.59 -16.95 9.20
C ALA A 135 10.34 -17.77 8.87
N LYS A 136 10.36 -19.07 9.18
CA LYS A 136 9.16 -19.91 9.10
C LYS A 136 8.12 -19.37 10.09
N PRO A 137 6.91 -19.01 9.66
CA PRO A 137 5.90 -18.45 10.54
C PRO A 137 5.32 -19.51 11.48
N LYS A 138 4.92 -19.09 12.69
CA LYS A 138 4.01 -19.82 13.56
C LYS A 138 2.57 -19.57 13.07
N ALA A 139 1.72 -20.59 13.09
CA ALA A 139 0.27 -20.40 12.93
C ALA A 139 -0.28 -19.59 14.11
N LEU A 140 -1.15 -18.62 13.83
CA LEU A 140 -1.84 -17.83 14.85
C LEU A 140 -2.88 -18.67 15.59
N GLU A 141 -2.92 -18.54 16.91
CA GLU A 141 -4.03 -19.03 17.75
C GLU A 141 -5.20 -18.03 17.69
N GLU A 142 -6.38 -18.44 18.15
CA GLU A 142 -7.59 -17.59 18.06
C GLU A 142 -7.46 -16.29 18.85
N GLU A 143 -6.86 -16.36 20.04
CA GLU A 143 -6.60 -15.19 20.89
C GLU A 143 -5.61 -14.23 20.24
N GLU A 144 -4.58 -14.75 19.55
CA GLU A 144 -3.62 -13.94 18.81
C GLU A 144 -4.28 -13.24 17.61
N ILE A 145 -5.22 -13.92 16.92
CA ILE A 145 -6.02 -13.32 15.84
C ILE A 145 -6.86 -12.16 16.39
N SER A 146 -7.55 -12.38 17.50
CA SER A 146 -8.39 -11.39 18.16
C SER A 146 -7.57 -10.17 18.64
N ASP A 147 -6.38 -10.39 19.20
CA ASP A 147 -5.45 -9.33 19.60
C ASP A 147 -5.00 -8.48 18.38
N ILE A 148 -4.67 -9.12 17.26
CA ILE A 148 -4.28 -8.38 16.05
C ILE A 148 -5.44 -7.55 15.51
N ILE A 149 -6.68 -8.07 15.48
CA ILE A 149 -7.88 -7.33 15.09
C ILE A 149 -8.04 -6.08 15.97
N GLU A 150 -7.88 -6.22 17.28
CA GLU A 150 -7.96 -5.10 18.23
C GLU A 150 -6.83 -4.07 17.99
N ARG A 151 -5.60 -4.52 17.68
CA ARG A 151 -4.47 -3.62 17.33
C ARG A 151 -4.77 -2.78 16.10
N TYR A 152 -5.36 -3.35 15.03
CA TYR A 152 -5.78 -2.57 13.86
C TYR A 152 -6.74 -1.43 14.25
N ALA A 153 -7.74 -1.74 15.08
CA ALA A 153 -8.73 -0.76 15.51
C ALA A 153 -8.13 0.31 16.46
N ASN A 154 -7.21 -0.08 17.36
CA ASN A 154 -6.51 0.85 18.24
C ASN A 154 -5.58 1.78 17.46
N THR A 155 -4.77 1.23 16.54
CA THR A 155 -3.92 2.03 15.63
C THR A 155 -4.77 3.04 14.86
N ALA A 156 -5.89 2.62 14.27
CA ALA A 156 -6.79 3.51 13.56
C ALA A 156 -7.35 4.64 14.44
N ALA A 157 -7.72 4.34 15.69
CA ALA A 157 -8.21 5.33 16.64
C ALA A 157 -7.12 6.36 17.02
N ILE A 158 -5.88 5.91 17.20
CA ILE A 158 -4.73 6.80 17.47
C ILE A 158 -4.47 7.71 16.28
N LEU A 159 -4.49 7.17 15.05
CA LEU A 159 -4.28 7.93 13.81
C LEU A 159 -5.40 8.96 13.59
N LYS A 160 -6.67 8.60 13.84
CA LYS A 160 -7.78 9.56 13.84
C LYS A 160 -7.55 10.68 14.84
N ALA A 161 -7.20 10.35 16.08
CA ALA A 161 -6.91 11.33 17.13
C ALA A 161 -5.72 12.24 16.77
N ALA A 162 -4.72 11.74 16.04
CA ALA A 162 -3.60 12.52 15.53
C ALA A 162 -3.97 13.45 14.36
N GLY A 163 -5.20 13.33 13.81
CA GLY A 163 -5.71 14.23 12.78
C GLY A 163 -5.61 13.68 11.34
N PHE A 164 -5.31 12.40 11.14
CA PHE A 164 -5.46 11.78 9.82
C PHE A 164 -6.96 11.73 9.47
N PRO A 165 -7.38 12.26 8.30
CA PRO A 165 -8.80 12.33 7.93
C PRO A 165 -9.39 11.01 7.42
N GLY A 166 -8.58 9.96 7.27
CA GLY A 166 -9.01 8.63 6.85
C GLY A 166 -7.93 7.59 7.05
N VAL A 167 -8.30 6.32 6.95
CA VAL A 167 -7.39 5.17 7.06
C VAL A 167 -7.64 4.15 5.97
N GLN A 168 -6.62 3.34 5.67
CA GLN A 168 -6.70 2.25 4.72
C GLN A 168 -6.18 0.95 5.34
N ILE A 169 -6.96 -0.13 5.23
CA ILE A 169 -6.52 -1.48 5.56
C ILE A 169 -5.65 -2.01 4.43
N HIS A 170 -4.45 -2.49 4.72
CA HIS A 170 -3.62 -3.16 3.72
C HIS A 170 -4.04 -4.64 3.59
N GLY A 171 -4.92 -4.91 2.63
CA GLY A 171 -5.45 -6.25 2.33
C GLY A 171 -4.84 -6.91 1.08
N ALA A 172 -3.67 -6.44 0.62
CA ALA A 172 -3.05 -6.87 -0.63
C ALA A 172 -1.61 -7.37 -0.44
N HIS A 173 -0.97 -7.77 -1.55
CA HIS A 173 0.46 -8.03 -1.72
C HIS A 173 1.05 -9.14 -0.85
N GLY A 174 0.20 -10.05 -0.32
CA GLY A 174 0.65 -11.16 0.51
C GLY A 174 0.96 -10.80 1.96
N TYR A 175 0.53 -9.62 2.47
CA TYR A 175 0.56 -9.28 3.88
C TYR A 175 -0.55 -9.99 4.66
N LEU A 176 -0.64 -9.84 5.97
CA LEU A 176 -1.44 -10.73 6.83
C LEU A 176 -2.91 -10.84 6.40
N VAL A 177 -3.58 -9.74 6.07
CA VAL A 177 -4.97 -9.77 5.59
C VAL A 177 -5.08 -10.58 4.28
N SER A 178 -4.20 -10.32 3.32
CA SER A 178 -4.12 -11.09 2.07
C SER A 178 -3.79 -12.57 2.31
N GLN A 179 -2.96 -12.88 3.35
CA GLN A 179 -2.66 -14.26 3.74
C GLN A 179 -3.88 -15.00 4.24
N PHE A 180 -4.77 -14.34 5.01
CA PHE A 180 -6.02 -14.94 5.44
C PHE A 180 -6.95 -15.24 4.26
N LEU A 181 -7.02 -14.36 3.26
CA LEU A 181 -7.85 -14.53 2.07
C LEU A 181 -7.36 -15.67 1.16
N SER A 182 -6.04 -15.92 1.08
CA SER A 182 -5.44 -16.87 0.16
C SER A 182 -5.52 -18.32 0.66
N PRO A 183 -6.22 -19.24 -0.03
CA PRO A 183 -6.28 -20.65 0.38
C PRO A 183 -4.93 -21.36 0.27
N ARG A 184 -3.98 -20.79 -0.48
CA ARG A 184 -2.61 -21.28 -0.58
C ARG A 184 -1.79 -21.08 0.70
N VAL A 185 -2.14 -20.08 1.50
CA VAL A 185 -1.43 -19.68 2.74
C VAL A 185 -2.25 -20.01 3.97
N ASN A 186 -3.57 -19.80 3.89
CA ASN A 186 -4.52 -20.11 4.95
C ASN A 186 -5.11 -21.52 4.74
N ILE A 187 -4.46 -22.51 5.33
CA ILE A 187 -4.87 -23.93 5.30
C ILE A 187 -5.57 -24.34 6.61
N ARG A 188 -6.16 -23.39 7.32
CA ARG A 188 -6.93 -23.62 8.56
C ARG A 188 -8.23 -24.37 8.26
N ALA A 189 -8.68 -25.17 9.23
CA ALA A 189 -9.96 -25.88 9.19
C ALA A 189 -10.98 -25.33 10.19
N ASP A 190 -10.64 -24.24 10.91
CA ASP A 190 -11.52 -23.55 11.85
C ASP A 190 -12.31 -22.41 11.17
N LYS A 191 -13.02 -21.61 12.00
CA LYS A 191 -13.82 -20.47 11.51
C LYS A 191 -13.04 -19.37 10.80
N TRP A 192 -11.70 -19.43 10.77
CA TRP A 192 -10.81 -18.46 10.12
C TRP A 192 -10.24 -18.97 8.78
N GLY A 193 -10.61 -20.20 8.35
CA GLY A 193 -10.10 -20.81 7.12
C GLY A 193 -11.12 -21.73 6.43
N GLY A 194 -10.71 -22.40 5.36
CA GLY A 194 -11.58 -23.23 4.54
C GLY A 194 -12.40 -22.41 3.55
N SER A 195 -13.69 -22.18 3.79
CA SER A 195 -14.57 -21.43 2.88
C SER A 195 -14.12 -19.96 2.72
N LEU A 196 -14.58 -19.31 1.65
CA LEU A 196 -14.24 -17.90 1.39
C LEU A 196 -14.76 -16.99 2.51
N GLU A 197 -15.96 -17.25 3.02
CA GLU A 197 -16.57 -16.50 4.12
C GLU A 197 -15.70 -16.57 5.38
N ASN A 198 -15.18 -17.75 5.69
CA ASN A 198 -14.27 -17.93 6.82
C ASN A 198 -12.93 -17.23 6.61
N ARG A 199 -12.36 -17.30 5.40
CA ARG A 199 -11.11 -16.60 5.05
C ARG A 199 -11.29 -15.07 5.04
N ALA A 200 -12.44 -14.58 4.63
CA ALA A 200 -12.78 -13.15 4.65
C ALA A 200 -13.11 -12.63 6.06
N ARG A 201 -13.45 -13.51 7.00
CA ARG A 201 -13.82 -13.14 8.39
C ARG A 201 -12.79 -12.21 9.03
N PHE A 202 -11.49 -12.47 8.85
CA PHE A 202 -10.44 -11.65 9.46
C PHE A 202 -10.51 -10.18 9.02
N VAL A 203 -10.66 -9.91 7.75
CA VAL A 203 -10.74 -8.54 7.24
C VAL A 203 -12.07 -7.88 7.60
N LEU A 204 -13.17 -8.63 7.61
CA LEU A 204 -14.48 -8.11 7.99
C LEU A 204 -14.51 -7.75 9.49
N GLU A 205 -13.94 -8.57 10.37
CA GLU A 205 -13.84 -8.27 11.80
C GLU A 205 -12.91 -7.06 12.07
N ILE A 206 -11.80 -6.92 11.34
CA ILE A 206 -10.96 -5.71 11.39
C ILE A 206 -11.79 -4.49 11.02
N TYR A 207 -12.50 -4.53 9.88
CA TYR A 207 -13.33 -3.41 9.43
C TYR A 207 -14.41 -3.05 10.46
N ARG A 208 -15.19 -4.03 10.95
CA ARG A 208 -16.25 -3.84 11.95
C ARG A 208 -15.72 -3.22 13.24
N LYS A 209 -14.58 -3.71 13.72
CA LYS A 209 -13.94 -3.19 14.94
C LYS A 209 -13.42 -1.77 14.75
N MET A 210 -12.81 -1.46 13.60
CA MET A 210 -12.40 -0.11 13.24
C MET A 210 -13.61 0.80 13.13
N ARG A 211 -14.68 0.40 12.43
CA ARG A 211 -15.91 1.19 12.27
C ARG A 211 -16.55 1.52 13.61
N THR A 212 -16.60 0.54 14.53
CA THR A 212 -17.10 0.76 15.89
C THR A 212 -16.30 1.82 16.66
N LYS A 213 -14.96 1.82 16.54
CA LYS A 213 -14.08 2.81 17.23
C LYS A 213 -14.04 4.18 16.55
N LEU A 214 -14.17 4.21 15.23
CA LEU A 214 -14.01 5.43 14.45
C LEU A 214 -15.34 6.16 14.20
N GLY A 215 -16.47 5.48 14.34
CA GLY A 215 -17.79 6.04 14.03
C GLY A 215 -18.15 5.93 12.55
N ALA A 216 -19.40 6.27 12.21
CA ALA A 216 -19.99 6.07 10.89
C ALA A 216 -19.36 6.97 9.81
N ASP A 217 -19.03 8.20 10.14
CA ASP A 217 -18.63 9.24 9.17
C ASP A 217 -17.14 9.27 8.87
N TYR A 218 -16.32 8.45 9.58
CA TYR A 218 -14.89 8.47 9.36
C TYR A 218 -14.48 7.52 8.23
N PRO A 219 -13.76 8.00 7.19
CA PRO A 219 -13.40 7.19 6.05
C PRO A 219 -12.51 5.99 6.38
N ILE A 220 -12.97 4.80 6.00
CA ILE A 220 -12.20 3.55 6.06
C ILE A 220 -12.14 2.96 4.67
N SER A 221 -10.95 2.81 4.13
CA SER A 221 -10.72 2.16 2.84
C SER A 221 -9.95 0.86 3.00
N ILE A 222 -9.87 0.10 1.91
CA ILE A 222 -9.02 -1.09 1.81
C ILE A 222 -8.25 -1.09 0.49
N LYS A 223 -7.01 -1.59 0.53
CA LYS A 223 -6.33 -2.05 -0.67
C LYS A 223 -6.43 -3.58 -0.73
N ILE A 224 -6.95 -4.12 -1.83
CA ILE A 224 -7.16 -5.56 -2.03
C ILE A 224 -6.51 -6.03 -3.33
N ASN A 225 -6.04 -7.28 -3.37
CA ASN A 225 -5.61 -7.92 -4.61
C ASN A 225 -6.81 -8.27 -5.49
N SER A 226 -6.71 -8.00 -6.80
CA SER A 226 -7.58 -8.62 -7.79
C SER A 226 -7.38 -10.14 -7.84
N ALA A 227 -6.14 -10.59 -7.71
CA ALA A 227 -5.75 -11.99 -7.55
C ALA A 227 -4.33 -12.09 -6.98
N ASP A 228 -3.98 -13.28 -6.47
CA ASP A 228 -2.58 -13.61 -6.09
C ASP A 228 -1.70 -13.90 -7.31
N PHE A 229 -2.31 -14.16 -8.48
CA PHE A 229 -1.64 -14.64 -9.70
C PHE A 229 -0.81 -15.91 -9.49
N GLN A 230 -1.27 -16.77 -8.60
CA GLN A 230 -0.65 -18.04 -8.23
C GLN A 230 -1.68 -19.18 -8.31
N ARG A 231 -1.25 -20.34 -8.83
CA ARG A 231 -2.12 -21.53 -8.86
C ARG A 231 -2.52 -21.92 -7.42
N GLY A 232 -3.84 -22.04 -7.19
CA GLY A 232 -4.40 -22.35 -5.87
C GLY A 232 -4.29 -21.20 -4.84
N GLY A 233 -4.02 -19.97 -5.30
CA GLY A 233 -4.12 -18.76 -4.51
C GLY A 233 -5.51 -18.11 -4.59
N PHE A 234 -5.61 -16.90 -4.06
CA PHE A 234 -6.81 -16.07 -4.13
C PHE A 234 -7.11 -15.67 -5.57
N THR A 235 -8.33 -15.96 -6.06
CA THR A 235 -8.73 -15.76 -7.47
C THR A 235 -9.47 -14.45 -7.69
N GLU A 236 -9.68 -14.05 -8.96
CA GLU A 236 -10.48 -12.87 -9.30
C GLU A 236 -11.94 -13.02 -8.84
N GLU A 237 -12.50 -14.23 -8.99
CA GLU A 237 -13.88 -14.53 -8.60
C GLU A 237 -14.06 -14.44 -7.10
N GLU A 238 -13.11 -14.94 -6.31
CA GLU A 238 -13.10 -14.81 -4.86
C GLU A 238 -12.93 -13.34 -4.43
N SER A 239 -12.05 -12.60 -5.12
CA SER A 239 -11.82 -11.19 -4.85
C SER A 239 -13.09 -10.35 -5.08
N VAL A 240 -13.82 -10.58 -6.17
CA VAL A 240 -15.11 -9.92 -6.45
C VAL A 240 -16.12 -10.20 -5.33
N GLN A 241 -16.18 -11.43 -4.81
CA GLN A 241 -17.08 -11.77 -3.68
C GLN A 241 -16.66 -11.05 -2.39
N VAL A 242 -15.36 -10.95 -2.09
CA VAL A 242 -14.87 -10.21 -0.91
C VAL A 242 -15.15 -8.71 -1.06
N ILE A 243 -15.01 -8.14 -2.26
CA ILE A 243 -15.39 -6.75 -2.55
C ILE A 243 -16.88 -6.54 -2.24
N LYS A 244 -17.75 -7.48 -2.69
CA LYS A 244 -19.18 -7.41 -2.38
C LYS A 244 -19.41 -7.42 -0.86
N MET A 245 -18.80 -8.37 -0.12
CA MET A 245 -18.94 -8.44 1.35
C MET A 245 -18.54 -7.13 2.03
N LEU A 246 -17.41 -6.52 1.64
CA LEU A 246 -16.93 -5.26 2.19
C LEU A 246 -17.84 -4.09 1.83
N SER A 247 -18.41 -4.07 0.62
CA SER A 247 -19.37 -3.06 0.18
C SER A 247 -20.69 -3.15 0.95
N ASP A 248 -21.17 -4.37 1.19
CA ASP A 248 -22.37 -4.62 2.00
C ASP A 248 -22.19 -4.17 3.46
N GLU A 249 -20.96 -4.23 4.00
CA GLU A 249 -20.59 -3.69 5.31
C GLU A 249 -20.45 -2.15 5.31
N GLY A 250 -20.40 -1.51 4.15
CA GLY A 250 -20.32 -0.05 4.02
C GLY A 250 -18.90 0.52 4.04
N ILE A 251 -17.94 -0.16 3.47
CA ILE A 251 -16.59 0.40 3.28
C ILE A 251 -16.63 1.61 2.32
N ASP A 252 -15.79 2.63 2.56
CA ASP A 252 -15.93 3.93 1.89
C ASP A 252 -15.18 4.02 0.55
N LEU A 253 -14.06 3.30 0.39
CA LEU A 253 -13.25 3.28 -0.83
C LEU A 253 -12.50 1.96 -0.94
N ILE A 254 -12.47 1.36 -2.13
CA ILE A 254 -11.72 0.13 -2.40
C ILE A 254 -10.63 0.42 -3.42
N GLU A 255 -9.36 0.21 -3.03
CA GLU A 255 -8.22 0.27 -3.94
C GLU A 255 -7.89 -1.12 -4.48
N ILE A 256 -7.97 -1.28 -5.79
CA ILE A 256 -7.65 -2.51 -6.51
C ILE A 256 -6.17 -2.51 -6.89
N SER A 257 -5.50 -3.61 -6.54
CA SER A 257 -4.12 -3.90 -6.83
C SER A 257 -3.95 -5.40 -7.17
N GLY A 258 -2.75 -5.96 -7.12
CA GLY A 258 -2.59 -7.40 -7.34
C GLY A 258 -1.17 -7.92 -7.19
N GLY A 259 -1.08 -9.22 -6.98
CA GLY A 259 0.18 -9.93 -6.81
C GLY A 259 0.65 -10.07 -5.36
N THR A 260 1.71 -10.86 -5.20
CA THR A 260 2.37 -11.14 -3.92
C THR A 260 3.89 -11.11 -4.13
N TYR A 261 4.68 -11.24 -3.07
CA TYR A 261 6.15 -11.38 -3.21
C TYR A 261 6.55 -12.63 -4.03
N GLU A 262 5.74 -13.69 -3.97
CA GLU A 262 5.95 -14.92 -4.75
C GLU A 262 5.50 -14.80 -6.22
N ALA A 263 4.62 -13.84 -6.53
CA ALA A 263 4.13 -13.50 -7.88
C ALA A 263 3.97 -11.97 -8.02
N PRO A 264 5.07 -11.23 -8.21
CA PRO A 264 5.09 -9.78 -8.11
C PRO A 264 4.55 -9.09 -9.38
N ALA A 265 3.27 -9.29 -9.71
CA ALA A 265 2.62 -8.74 -10.91
C ALA A 265 2.72 -7.21 -10.99
N MET A 266 2.74 -6.51 -9.85
CA MET A 266 2.88 -5.05 -9.77
C MET A 266 4.32 -4.57 -9.99
N MET A 267 5.33 -5.40 -9.66
CA MET A 267 6.75 -5.01 -9.73
C MET A 267 7.37 -5.34 -11.08
N SER A 268 6.97 -6.46 -11.71
CA SER A 268 7.53 -6.94 -12.97
C SER A 268 6.45 -7.48 -13.89
N PRO A 269 5.54 -6.62 -14.40
CA PRO A 269 4.53 -7.05 -15.35
C PRO A 269 5.19 -7.48 -16.66
N LYS A 270 4.57 -8.44 -17.36
CA LYS A 270 4.97 -8.84 -18.72
C LYS A 270 5.00 -7.63 -19.65
N GLN A 271 5.84 -7.65 -20.68
CA GLN A 271 5.96 -6.52 -21.63
C GLN A 271 4.61 -6.11 -22.23
N SER A 272 3.78 -7.07 -22.65
CA SER A 272 2.43 -6.80 -23.17
C SER A 272 1.50 -6.14 -22.13
N THR A 273 1.73 -6.35 -20.84
CA THR A 273 1.00 -5.68 -19.77
C THR A 273 1.55 -4.27 -19.53
N ARG A 274 2.86 -4.06 -19.71
CA ARG A 274 3.48 -2.72 -19.64
C ARG A 274 3.03 -1.80 -20.77
N GLU A 275 2.82 -2.34 -21.95
CA GLU A 275 2.34 -1.61 -23.12
C GLU A 275 0.87 -1.16 -22.95
N ARG A 276 0.05 -2.01 -22.29
CA ARG A 276 -1.31 -1.64 -21.89
C ARG A 276 -1.24 -0.93 -20.53
N GLU A 277 -1.70 0.29 -20.47
CA GLU A 277 -1.92 0.98 -19.21
C GLU A 277 -3.12 0.40 -18.46
N ALA A 278 -3.31 0.81 -17.20
CA ALA A 278 -4.46 0.39 -16.38
C ALA A 278 -4.59 -1.15 -16.24
N TYR A 279 -3.57 -1.79 -15.68
CA TYR A 279 -3.42 -3.27 -15.62
C TYR A 279 -4.64 -4.03 -15.10
N PHE A 280 -5.46 -3.41 -14.27
CA PHE A 280 -6.59 -4.03 -13.60
C PHE A 280 -7.96 -3.51 -14.08
N LEU A 281 -8.03 -2.77 -15.20
CA LEU A 281 -9.28 -2.14 -15.66
C LEU A 281 -10.38 -3.20 -15.94
N ASN A 282 -10.05 -4.26 -16.69
CA ASN A 282 -11.01 -5.34 -16.98
C ASN A 282 -11.53 -6.03 -15.69
N TYR A 283 -10.69 -6.15 -14.68
CA TYR A 283 -11.11 -6.66 -13.38
C TYR A 283 -12.04 -5.68 -12.66
N THR A 284 -11.74 -4.38 -12.77
CA THR A 284 -12.54 -3.33 -12.12
C THR A 284 -13.97 -3.29 -12.64
N GLU A 285 -14.19 -3.57 -13.92
CA GLU A 285 -15.53 -3.73 -14.51
C GLU A 285 -16.32 -4.86 -13.82
N LYS A 286 -15.68 -6.01 -13.55
CA LYS A 286 -16.30 -7.11 -12.80
C LYS A 286 -16.65 -6.69 -11.37
N ALA A 287 -15.75 -5.97 -10.70
CA ALA A 287 -15.99 -5.47 -9.35
C ALA A 287 -17.13 -4.44 -9.31
N ARG A 288 -17.25 -3.58 -10.33
CA ARG A 288 -18.33 -2.60 -10.45
C ARG A 288 -19.72 -3.23 -10.53
N VAL A 289 -19.85 -4.42 -11.13
CA VAL A 289 -21.15 -5.13 -11.21
C VAL A 289 -21.70 -5.50 -9.84
N VAL A 290 -20.85 -5.73 -8.85
CA VAL A 290 -21.25 -6.21 -7.51
C VAL A 290 -21.15 -5.14 -6.42
N SER A 291 -20.61 -3.95 -6.73
CA SER A 291 -20.32 -2.91 -5.75
C SER A 291 -20.52 -1.51 -6.32
N ASP A 292 -21.25 -0.69 -5.60
CA ASP A 292 -21.42 0.76 -5.82
C ASP A 292 -20.46 1.59 -4.93
N THR A 293 -19.58 0.93 -4.16
CA THR A 293 -18.50 1.59 -3.44
C THR A 293 -17.51 2.19 -4.43
N PRO A 294 -17.03 3.43 -4.22
CA PRO A 294 -16.00 4.02 -5.05
C PRO A 294 -14.78 3.11 -5.20
N LEU A 295 -14.31 2.95 -6.45
CA LEU A 295 -13.17 2.11 -6.80
C LEU A 295 -11.98 2.96 -7.24
N MET A 296 -10.82 2.72 -6.63
CA MET A 296 -9.53 3.25 -7.05
C MET A 296 -8.71 2.13 -7.67
N VAL A 297 -8.07 2.38 -8.80
CA VAL A 297 -7.21 1.40 -9.46
C VAL A 297 -5.77 1.87 -9.45
N THR A 298 -4.88 1.01 -8.98
CA THR A 298 -3.44 1.29 -8.93
C THR A 298 -2.68 0.32 -9.80
N GLY A 299 -2.02 0.85 -10.84
CA GLY A 299 -1.10 0.10 -11.70
C GLY A 299 -1.16 0.47 -13.17
N GLY A 300 -0.01 0.91 -13.69
CA GLY A 300 0.23 1.09 -15.12
C GLY A 300 -0.15 2.43 -15.73
N PHE A 301 -0.88 3.28 -15.07
CA PHE A 301 -1.24 4.60 -15.60
C PHE A 301 -0.02 5.49 -15.86
N ARG A 302 0.08 6.07 -17.06
CA ARG A 302 1.18 6.94 -17.50
C ARG A 302 0.73 8.13 -18.34
N THR A 303 -0.43 8.04 -19.02
CA THR A 303 -0.92 9.08 -19.89
C THR A 303 -2.21 9.68 -19.38
N ALA A 304 -2.32 11.01 -19.45
CA ALA A 304 -3.50 11.76 -19.02
C ALA A 304 -4.76 11.32 -19.79
N ALA A 305 -4.64 11.06 -21.10
CA ALA A 305 -5.76 10.61 -21.93
C ALA A 305 -6.33 9.25 -21.50
N VAL A 306 -5.47 8.29 -21.10
CA VAL A 306 -5.92 6.98 -20.60
C VAL A 306 -6.60 7.13 -19.24
N MET A 307 -6.04 7.95 -18.34
CA MET A 307 -6.63 8.25 -17.03
C MET A 307 -8.02 8.89 -17.18
N GLU A 308 -8.13 9.92 -18.05
CA GLU A 308 -9.38 10.65 -18.30
C GLU A 308 -10.45 9.70 -18.87
N ARG A 309 -10.09 8.87 -19.86
CA ARG A 309 -11.01 7.91 -20.46
C ARG A 309 -11.49 6.87 -19.46
N ALA A 310 -10.59 6.29 -18.65
CA ALA A 310 -10.95 5.28 -17.66
C ALA A 310 -11.96 5.81 -16.62
N LEU A 311 -11.84 7.10 -16.24
CA LEU A 311 -12.80 7.76 -15.37
C LEU A 311 -14.14 8.05 -16.10
N ALA A 312 -14.08 8.50 -17.37
CA ALA A 312 -15.25 8.81 -18.17
C ALA A 312 -16.13 7.57 -18.45
N GLU A 313 -15.51 6.40 -18.63
CA GLU A 313 -16.17 5.12 -18.83
C GLU A 313 -16.87 4.60 -17.54
N GLY A 314 -16.59 5.19 -16.36
CA GLY A 314 -17.24 4.87 -15.09
C GLY A 314 -16.82 3.52 -14.47
N ALA A 315 -15.83 2.85 -15.04
CA ALA A 315 -15.33 1.58 -14.49
C ALA A 315 -14.62 1.79 -13.13
N LEU A 316 -14.02 2.96 -12.94
CA LEU A 316 -13.35 3.37 -11.69
C LEU A 316 -13.67 4.84 -11.36
N ASP A 317 -13.40 5.22 -10.11
CA ASP A 317 -13.68 6.56 -9.57
C ASP A 317 -12.39 7.34 -9.29
N MET A 318 -11.25 6.68 -9.08
CA MET A 318 -9.97 7.30 -8.78
C MET A 318 -8.80 6.57 -9.44
N ILE A 319 -7.83 7.35 -9.88
CA ILE A 319 -6.54 6.89 -10.40
C ILE A 319 -5.54 6.81 -9.26
N GLY A 320 -5.06 5.60 -8.97
CA GLY A 320 -3.97 5.36 -8.03
C GLY A 320 -2.61 5.30 -8.73
N ALA A 321 -1.65 6.07 -8.25
CA ALA A 321 -0.29 6.09 -8.77
C ALA A 321 0.73 6.00 -7.64
N ALA A 322 1.82 5.25 -7.84
CA ALA A 322 2.92 5.12 -6.89
C ALA A 322 4.21 5.71 -7.45
N ARG A 323 4.85 5.02 -8.41
CA ARG A 323 6.09 5.45 -9.06
C ARG A 323 6.06 6.85 -9.69
N PRO A 324 4.95 7.29 -10.31
CA PRO A 324 4.81 8.65 -10.80
C PRO A 324 5.11 9.72 -9.74
N PHE A 325 4.60 9.58 -8.53
CA PHE A 325 4.86 10.55 -7.45
C PHE A 325 6.31 10.63 -7.00
N ILE A 326 7.09 9.57 -7.27
CA ILE A 326 8.51 9.53 -6.92
C ILE A 326 9.36 10.24 -7.97
N LEU A 327 8.96 10.18 -9.24
CA LEU A 327 9.73 10.76 -10.35
C LEU A 327 9.23 12.16 -10.74
N TYR A 328 7.94 12.38 -10.65
CA TYR A 328 7.23 13.59 -11.08
C TYR A 328 6.29 14.07 -9.97
N PRO A 329 6.80 14.62 -8.86
CA PRO A 329 5.95 15.00 -7.70
C PRO A 329 4.83 16.00 -8.05
N ASN A 330 4.93 16.73 -9.15
CA ASN A 330 3.95 17.70 -9.61
C ASN A 330 2.97 17.16 -10.66
N PHE A 331 3.13 15.91 -11.13
CA PHE A 331 2.34 15.38 -12.24
C PHE A 331 0.82 15.54 -12.08
N PRO A 332 0.23 15.45 -10.85
CA PRO A 332 -1.21 15.62 -10.75
C PRO A 332 -1.69 16.98 -11.29
N LYS A 333 -1.09 18.08 -10.84
CA LYS A 333 -1.47 19.42 -11.30
C LYS A 333 -1.09 19.64 -12.77
N GLU A 334 0.07 19.13 -13.21
CA GLU A 334 0.56 19.29 -14.58
C GLU A 334 -0.31 18.52 -15.59
N MET A 335 -0.83 17.33 -15.22
CA MET A 335 -1.80 16.60 -16.06
C MET A 335 -3.18 17.26 -16.05
N MET A 336 -3.66 17.73 -14.91
CA MET A 336 -4.94 18.42 -14.84
C MET A 336 -4.94 19.74 -15.61
N SER A 337 -3.81 20.46 -15.64
CA SER A 337 -3.65 21.70 -16.45
C SER A 337 -3.40 21.44 -17.93
N GLY A 338 -3.04 20.22 -18.32
CA GLY A 338 -2.62 19.89 -19.70
C GLY A 338 -1.16 20.19 -20.01
N GLU A 339 -0.35 20.59 -19.02
CA GLU A 339 1.09 20.83 -19.20
C GLU A 339 1.88 19.52 -19.38
N MET A 340 1.34 18.39 -18.86
CA MET A 340 1.93 17.06 -18.97
C MET A 340 0.91 16.08 -19.56
N GLU A 341 1.28 15.43 -20.66
CA GLU A 341 0.44 14.42 -21.30
C GLU A 341 0.83 13.00 -20.93
N THR A 342 2.13 12.75 -20.77
CA THR A 342 2.69 11.40 -20.55
C THR A 342 3.90 11.45 -19.63
N MET A 343 4.06 10.39 -18.80
CA MET A 343 5.21 10.19 -17.90
C MET A 343 6.10 9.06 -18.40
N ASP A 344 7.40 9.30 -18.47
CA ASP A 344 8.40 8.24 -18.66
C ASP A 344 8.82 7.66 -17.29
N LEU A 345 8.44 6.42 -17.05
CA LEU A 345 8.76 5.70 -15.81
C LEU A 345 9.94 4.72 -15.99
N THR A 346 10.77 4.94 -16.99
CA THR A 346 11.95 4.11 -17.27
C THR A 346 13.00 4.28 -16.15
N VAL A 347 13.41 3.17 -15.57
CA VAL A 347 14.47 3.12 -14.55
C VAL A 347 15.80 2.81 -15.24
N PRO A 348 16.89 3.53 -14.92
CA PRO A 348 18.21 3.22 -15.44
C PRO A 348 18.62 1.77 -15.12
N LYS A 349 19.19 1.09 -16.13
CA LYS A 349 19.68 -0.29 -16.01
C LYS A 349 21.19 -0.30 -15.79
N THR A 350 21.67 -1.35 -15.10
CA THR A 350 23.12 -1.57 -14.90
C THR A 350 23.80 -2.14 -16.14
N GLY A 351 23.02 -2.75 -17.05
CA GLY A 351 23.54 -3.56 -18.15
C GLY A 351 23.89 -4.99 -17.74
N ILE A 352 23.79 -5.34 -16.46
CA ILE A 352 24.03 -6.68 -15.93
C ILE A 352 22.69 -7.40 -15.76
N LYS A 353 22.36 -8.31 -16.67
CA LYS A 353 21.06 -9.00 -16.76
C LYS A 353 20.60 -9.58 -15.41
N THR A 354 21.48 -10.26 -14.69
CA THR A 354 21.15 -10.88 -13.38
C THR A 354 20.79 -9.88 -12.28
N ILE A 355 21.23 -8.64 -12.39
CA ILE A 355 20.91 -7.55 -11.46
C ILE A 355 19.60 -6.88 -11.90
N ASP A 356 19.49 -6.56 -13.18
CA ASP A 356 18.38 -5.81 -13.74
C ASP A 356 17.05 -6.59 -13.71
N GLU A 357 17.09 -7.93 -13.77
CA GLU A 357 15.88 -8.78 -13.74
C GLU A 357 15.37 -9.06 -12.32
N ARG A 358 16.12 -8.77 -11.26
CA ARG A 358 15.74 -9.13 -9.88
C ARG A 358 14.83 -8.10 -9.18
N GLY A 359 14.54 -6.95 -9.77
CA GLY A 359 13.68 -5.91 -9.19
C GLY A 359 14.21 -5.20 -7.94
N LEU A 360 15.21 -5.77 -7.26
CA LEU A 360 15.81 -5.18 -6.04
C LEU A 360 16.52 -3.85 -6.32
N LEU A 361 17.15 -3.76 -7.49
CA LEU A 361 17.80 -2.53 -7.93
C LEU A 361 16.78 -1.41 -8.12
N GLU A 362 15.65 -1.73 -8.76
CA GLU A 362 14.57 -0.79 -9.01
C GLU A 362 14.01 -0.25 -7.68
N LEU A 363 13.76 -1.12 -6.71
CA LEU A 363 13.30 -0.72 -5.37
C LEU A 363 14.27 0.24 -4.69
N GLY A 364 15.55 -0.13 -4.59
CA GLY A 364 16.57 0.70 -3.96
C GLY A 364 16.78 2.04 -4.69
N TRP A 365 16.59 2.09 -6.00
CA TRP A 365 16.67 3.32 -6.77
C TRP A 365 15.50 4.26 -6.46
N TYR A 366 14.25 3.74 -6.38
CA TYR A 366 13.10 4.52 -5.96
C TYR A 366 13.19 5.00 -4.51
N GLU A 367 13.71 4.18 -3.59
CA GLU A 367 13.94 4.56 -2.19
C GLU A 367 14.90 5.77 -2.07
N GLN A 368 15.95 5.81 -2.91
CA GLN A 368 16.84 6.97 -2.96
C GLN A 368 16.13 8.23 -3.46
N GLN A 369 15.29 8.13 -4.49
CA GLN A 369 14.51 9.26 -4.97
C GLN A 369 13.53 9.76 -3.89
N ILE A 370 12.85 8.87 -3.19
CA ILE A 370 11.96 9.19 -2.06
C ILE A 370 12.73 9.97 -0.98
N ARG A 371 13.91 9.47 -0.59
CA ARG A 371 14.78 10.15 0.39
C ARG A 371 15.19 11.53 -0.08
N ARG A 372 15.61 11.68 -1.34
CA ARG A 372 15.96 13.00 -1.93
C ARG A 372 14.83 13.99 -1.80
N ILE A 373 13.61 13.59 -2.16
CA ILE A 373 12.43 14.45 -2.05
C ILE A 373 12.20 14.87 -0.58
N GLY A 374 12.27 13.92 0.35
CA GLY A 374 12.12 14.19 1.79
C GLY A 374 13.22 15.10 2.36
N GLU A 375 14.42 15.11 1.75
CA GLU A 375 15.52 16.01 2.06
C GLU A 375 15.40 17.39 1.35
N GLY A 376 14.29 17.66 0.66
CA GLY A 376 14.05 18.92 -0.06
C GLY A 376 14.77 19.02 -1.41
N LYS A 377 15.22 17.90 -1.96
CA LYS A 377 15.88 17.84 -3.28
C LYS A 377 14.90 17.30 -4.32
N GLU A 378 14.98 17.79 -5.55
CA GLU A 378 14.18 17.23 -6.65
C GLU A 378 14.67 15.82 -7.05
N PRO A 379 13.78 14.96 -7.60
CA PRO A 379 14.18 13.67 -8.15
C PRO A 379 15.30 13.84 -9.20
N LYS A 380 16.20 12.86 -9.24
CA LYS A 380 17.31 12.86 -10.22
C LYS A 380 17.22 11.63 -11.09
N LEU A 381 16.59 11.73 -12.24
CA LEU A 381 16.34 10.61 -13.16
C LEU A 381 17.64 9.97 -13.68
N THR A 382 18.73 10.75 -13.72
CA THR A 382 20.08 10.29 -14.12
C THR A 382 20.89 9.69 -12.97
N LEU A 383 20.26 9.41 -11.81
CA LEU A 383 20.97 8.79 -10.69
C LEU A 383 21.43 7.38 -11.08
N SER A 384 22.73 7.12 -10.89
CA SER A 384 23.30 5.81 -11.24
C SER A 384 22.62 4.66 -10.47
N PRO A 385 22.24 3.58 -11.15
CA PRO A 385 21.67 2.40 -10.50
C PRO A 385 22.66 1.74 -9.53
N PHE A 386 23.97 1.87 -9.72
CA PHE A 386 24.98 1.37 -8.79
C PHE A 386 24.98 2.07 -7.44
N ASN A 387 24.56 3.35 -7.36
CA ASN A 387 24.38 4.03 -6.09
C ASN A 387 23.25 3.40 -5.26
N ALA A 388 22.25 2.82 -5.92
CA ALA A 388 21.17 2.07 -5.24
C ALA A 388 21.71 0.83 -4.51
N LEU A 389 22.57 0.07 -5.16
CA LEU A 389 23.20 -1.13 -4.56
C LEU A 389 24.04 -0.76 -3.33
N THR A 390 24.85 0.29 -3.41
CA THR A 390 25.72 0.70 -2.30
C THR A 390 24.92 1.26 -1.11
N ALA A 391 23.84 2.00 -1.33
CA ALA A 391 23.01 2.56 -0.28
C ALA A 391 22.23 1.46 0.47
N THR A 392 21.63 0.52 -0.26
CA THR A 392 20.91 -0.63 0.32
C THR A 392 21.85 -1.51 1.11
N THR A 393 23.04 -1.81 0.55
CA THR A 393 24.06 -2.62 1.23
C THR A 393 24.55 -1.93 2.51
N ARG A 394 24.83 -0.62 2.47
CA ARG A 394 25.23 0.15 3.67
C ARG A 394 24.15 0.15 4.75
N SER A 395 22.88 0.30 4.36
CA SER A 395 21.76 0.27 5.29
C SER A 395 21.66 -1.08 6.00
N ILE A 396 21.80 -2.20 5.26
CA ILE A 396 21.79 -3.55 5.81
C ILE A 396 22.99 -3.76 6.75
N ILE A 397 24.19 -3.39 6.32
CA ILE A 397 25.44 -3.54 7.09
C ILE A 397 25.38 -2.71 8.37
N GLN A 398 24.99 -1.43 8.33
CA GLN A 398 24.88 -0.57 9.51
C GLN A 398 23.94 -1.14 10.58
N LYS A 399 22.89 -1.87 10.15
CA LYS A 399 21.93 -2.51 11.06
C LYS A 399 22.46 -3.80 11.67
N MET A 400 23.26 -4.57 10.91
CA MET A 400 23.92 -5.77 11.45
C MET A 400 24.94 -5.42 12.54
N PHE A 401 25.67 -4.28 12.40
CA PHE A 401 26.70 -3.85 13.36
C PHE A 401 26.18 -3.00 14.53
N ARG A 402 24.93 -2.51 14.50
CA ARG A 402 24.33 -1.74 15.61
C ARG A 402 23.49 -2.59 16.58
N LYS A 403 23.54 -3.92 16.45
CA LYS A 403 22.90 -4.88 17.37
C LYS A 403 23.73 -5.28 18.59
N ASN A 404 24.90 -4.63 18.79
CA ASN A 404 25.71 -4.76 20.02
C ASN A 404 25.56 -3.52 20.90
#